data_a479d18bbbc30c3dd7a7f77bd3abc40e
#
_entry.id   a479d18bbbc30c3dd7a7f77bd3abc40e
#
_cell.length_a   1.000
_cell.length_b   1.000
_cell.length_c   1.000
_cell.angle_alpha   90.00
_cell.angle_beta   90.00
_cell.angle_gamma   90.00
#
_symmetry.space_group_name_H-M   'P 1'
#
loop_
_entity.id
_entity.type
_entity.pdbx_description
1 polymer ?
#
loop_
_entity_poly.entity_id
_entity_poly.type
_entity_poly.pdbx_seq_one_letter_code
_entity_poly.pdbx_strand_id
1 'polypeptide(L)'
;MSRWRVGDCVALADGRVGRVREVSGGKCRVRVRRKTSATHQFLMVQERNLKRARCPKGWMSPAGYARYLRTTLAKMRQREAASKRSR
;
A
#
# COMPACT_ATOMS: atom_id res chain seq x y z
N MET A 1 -12.91 -9.98 -10.14
CA MET A 1 -12.58 -8.59 -9.76
C MET A 1 -12.13 -8.54 -8.33
N SER A 2 -11.17 -7.68 -8.02
CA SER A 2 -10.69 -7.56 -6.66
C SER A 2 -11.70 -6.87 -5.75
N ARG A 3 -11.83 -7.41 -4.55
CA ARG A 3 -12.61 -6.83 -3.46
C ARG A 3 -11.98 -5.55 -2.92
N TRP A 4 -10.67 -5.42 -3.08
CA TRP A 4 -9.88 -4.34 -2.52
C TRP A 4 -9.33 -3.44 -3.61
N ARG A 5 -9.10 -2.17 -3.25
CA ARG A 5 -8.51 -1.18 -4.14
C ARG A 5 -7.28 -0.58 -3.49
N VAL A 6 -6.36 -0.10 -4.31
CA VAL A 6 -5.20 0.64 -3.82
C VAL A 6 -5.68 1.81 -2.97
N GLY A 7 -5.11 1.93 -1.78
CA GLY A 7 -5.47 2.97 -0.82
C GLY A 7 -6.40 2.52 0.29
N ASP A 8 -7.05 1.36 0.16
CA ASP A 8 -7.94 0.87 1.20
C ASP A 8 -7.18 0.59 2.50
N CYS A 9 -7.79 0.94 3.63
CA CYS A 9 -7.28 0.57 4.94
C CYS A 9 -7.85 -0.79 5.32
N VAL A 10 -6.97 -1.71 5.70
CA VAL A 10 -7.35 -3.10 5.98
C VAL A 10 -6.74 -3.58 7.29
N ALA A 11 -7.42 -4.48 7.95
CA ALA A 11 -6.92 -5.14 9.15
C ALA A 11 -6.35 -6.50 8.79
N LEU A 12 -5.16 -6.78 9.31
CA LEU A 12 -4.51 -8.08 9.18
C LEU A 12 -5.01 -9.03 10.27
N ALA A 13 -4.70 -10.32 10.10
CA ALA A 13 -5.11 -11.35 11.07
C ALA A 13 -4.58 -11.09 12.48
N ASP A 14 -3.43 -10.42 12.61
CA ASP A 14 -2.82 -10.08 13.90
C ASP A 14 -3.38 -8.77 14.50
N GLY A 15 -4.33 -8.14 13.85
CA GLY A 15 -4.97 -6.91 14.34
C GLY A 15 -4.32 -5.61 13.89
N ARG A 16 -3.17 -5.67 13.22
CA ARG A 16 -2.55 -4.46 12.69
C ARG A 16 -3.35 -3.92 11.51
N VAL A 17 -3.38 -2.59 11.40
CA VAL A 17 -4.03 -1.93 10.26
C VAL A 17 -2.96 -1.50 9.27
N GLY A 18 -3.16 -1.86 8.02
CA GLY A 18 -2.26 -1.48 6.94
C GLY A 18 -3.02 -0.86 5.79
N ARG A 19 -2.30 -0.51 4.75
CA ARG A 19 -2.87 0.11 3.56
C ARG A 19 -2.54 -0.70 2.32
N VAL A 20 -3.55 -0.94 1.50
CA VAL A 20 -3.37 -1.68 0.25
C VAL A 20 -2.56 -0.82 -0.71
N ARG A 21 -1.43 -1.35 -1.15
CA ARG A 21 -0.54 -0.67 -2.09
C ARG A 21 -0.66 -1.22 -3.50
N GLU A 22 -0.97 -2.49 -3.63
CA GLU A 22 -1.09 -3.14 -4.92
C GLU A 22 -2.07 -4.31 -4.80
N VAL A 23 -2.82 -4.57 -5.86
CA VAL A 23 -3.75 -5.69 -5.93
C VAL A 23 -3.42 -6.51 -7.17
N SER A 24 -3.20 -7.80 -7.02
CA SER A 24 -2.83 -8.67 -8.12
C SER A 24 -3.18 -10.13 -7.82
N GLY A 25 -3.98 -10.73 -8.70
CA GLY A 25 -4.24 -12.17 -8.67
C GLY A 25 -4.80 -12.73 -7.36
N GLY A 26 -5.74 -12.02 -6.73
CA GLY A 26 -6.34 -12.45 -5.46
C GLY A 26 -5.47 -12.19 -4.24
N LYS A 27 -4.38 -11.46 -4.40
CA LYS A 27 -3.49 -11.06 -3.31
C LYS A 27 -3.33 -9.55 -3.29
N CYS A 28 -3.05 -9.01 -2.11
CA CYS A 28 -2.78 -7.59 -1.94
C CYS A 28 -1.41 -7.40 -1.31
N ARG A 29 -0.64 -6.45 -1.83
CA ARG A 29 0.55 -5.97 -1.15
C ARG A 29 0.10 -4.90 -0.18
N VAL A 30 0.34 -5.12 1.11
CA VAL A 30 -0.11 -4.24 2.18
C VAL A 30 1.09 -3.62 2.85
N ARG A 31 1.11 -2.28 2.93
CA ARG A 31 2.09 -1.56 3.70
C ARG A 31 1.62 -1.50 5.13
N VAL A 32 2.42 -2.02 6.05
CA VAL A 32 2.05 -2.11 7.46
C VAL A 32 3.27 -1.81 8.33
N ARG A 33 3.02 -1.24 9.51
CA ARG A 33 4.09 -0.99 10.48
C ARG A 33 4.58 -2.31 11.07
N ARG A 34 5.90 -2.46 11.24
CA ARG A 34 6.47 -3.63 11.89
C ARG A 34 6.05 -3.70 13.34
N LYS A 35 5.96 -4.90 13.89
CA LYS A 35 5.58 -5.10 15.29
C LYS A 35 6.61 -4.54 16.26
N THR A 36 7.89 -4.61 15.89
CA THR A 36 9.00 -4.33 16.80
C THR A 36 9.73 -3.02 16.51
N SER A 37 9.31 -2.27 15.50
CA SER A 37 9.96 -1.01 15.15
C SER A 37 8.98 -0.04 14.52
N ALA A 38 9.39 1.22 14.40
CA ALA A 38 8.58 2.27 13.80
C ALA A 38 8.60 2.23 12.26
N THR A 39 9.43 1.37 11.68
CA THR A 39 9.53 1.26 10.23
C THR A 39 8.37 0.44 9.64
N HIS A 40 8.14 0.61 8.35
CA HIS A 40 7.08 -0.09 7.64
C HIS A 40 7.65 -1.27 6.85
N GLN A 41 6.81 -2.23 6.56
CA GLN A 41 7.14 -3.36 5.70
C GLN A 41 5.98 -3.61 4.73
N PHE A 42 6.26 -4.34 3.67
CA PHE A 42 5.25 -4.75 2.72
C PHE A 42 5.01 -6.25 2.87
N LEU A 43 3.75 -6.62 3.00
CA LEU A 43 3.34 -8.02 3.12
C LEU A 43 2.41 -8.38 1.99
N MET A 44 2.62 -9.56 1.39
CA MET A 44 1.67 -10.12 0.43
C MET A 44 0.64 -10.93 1.21
N VAL A 45 -0.62 -10.50 1.15
CA VAL A 45 -1.70 -11.13 1.91
C VAL A 45 -2.82 -11.51 0.95
N GLN A 46 -3.39 -12.69 1.13
CA GLN A 46 -4.54 -13.10 0.35
C GLN A 46 -5.74 -12.22 0.68
N GLU A 47 -6.48 -11.81 -0.33
CA GLU A 47 -7.64 -10.92 -0.18
C GLU A 47 -8.62 -11.41 0.87
N ARG A 48 -8.87 -12.72 0.91
CA ARG A 48 -9.81 -13.32 1.86
C ARG A 48 -9.39 -13.19 3.31
N ASN A 49 -8.11 -12.95 3.57
CA ASN A 49 -7.57 -12.82 4.93
C ASN A 49 -7.55 -11.37 5.41
N LEU A 50 -7.98 -10.45 4.59
CA LEU A 50 -8.06 -9.04 4.93
C LEU A 50 -9.48 -8.67 5.33
N LYS A 51 -9.60 -7.78 6.34
CA LYS A 51 -10.88 -7.22 6.75
C LYS A 51 -10.85 -5.72 6.53
N ARG A 52 -12.01 -5.14 6.22
CA ARG A 52 -12.11 -3.70 6.08
C ARG A 52 -11.87 -3.04 7.43
N ALA A 53 -11.02 -2.00 7.42
CA ALA A 53 -10.72 -1.26 8.63
C ALA A 53 -10.93 0.23 8.38
N ARG A 54 -11.27 0.93 9.47
CA ARG A 54 -11.31 2.40 9.43
C ARG A 54 -9.89 2.91 9.39
N CYS A 55 -9.61 3.87 8.50
CA CYS A 55 -8.29 4.49 8.44
C CYS A 55 -7.99 5.20 9.75
N PRO A 56 -6.82 4.97 10.35
CA PRO A 56 -6.43 5.66 11.58
C PRO A 56 -6.43 7.17 11.40
N LYS A 57 -6.65 7.89 12.48
CA LYS A 57 -6.65 9.35 12.48
C LYS A 57 -5.32 9.88 11.94
N GLY A 58 -5.40 10.83 11.03
CA GLY A 58 -4.20 11.43 10.42
C GLY A 58 -3.76 10.77 9.12
N TRP A 59 -4.33 9.62 8.77
CA TRP A 59 -4.02 8.95 7.51
C TRP A 59 -4.81 9.58 6.36
N MET A 60 -4.23 9.53 5.17
CA MET A 60 -4.94 9.96 3.96
C MET A 60 -6.17 9.09 3.71
N SER A 61 -7.19 9.67 3.07
CA SER A 61 -8.30 8.88 2.57
C SER A 61 -7.81 7.89 1.51
N PRO A 62 -8.56 6.80 1.26
CA PRO A 62 -8.17 5.84 0.21
C PRO A 62 -7.95 6.50 -1.15
N ALA A 63 -8.84 7.40 -1.55
CA ALA A 63 -8.71 8.11 -2.83
C ALA A 63 -7.48 9.03 -2.85
N GLY A 64 -7.22 9.74 -1.75
CA GLY A 64 -6.06 10.61 -1.62
C GLY A 64 -4.76 9.85 -1.69
N TYR A 65 -4.69 8.71 -1.03
CA TYR A 65 -3.52 7.85 -1.05
C TYR A 65 -3.26 7.25 -2.44
N ALA A 66 -4.30 6.82 -3.12
CA ALA A 66 -4.17 6.29 -4.48
C ALA A 66 -3.62 7.34 -5.44
N ARG A 67 -4.09 8.60 -5.29
CA ARG A 67 -3.59 9.72 -6.09
C ARG A 67 -2.13 10.02 -5.76
N TYR A 68 -1.78 10.04 -4.49
CA TYR A 68 -0.41 10.24 -4.02
C TYR A 68 0.54 9.19 -4.61
N LEU A 69 0.15 7.92 -4.58
CA LEU A 69 0.97 6.85 -5.13
C LEU A 69 1.21 7.01 -6.63
N ARG A 70 0.18 7.38 -7.40
CA ARG A 70 0.33 7.58 -8.83
C ARG A 70 1.37 8.64 -9.14
N THR A 71 1.31 9.76 -8.43
CA THR A 71 2.27 10.86 -8.60
C THR A 71 3.67 10.46 -8.18
N THR A 72 3.80 9.82 -7.02
CA THR A 72 5.10 9.44 -6.46
C THR A 72 5.79 8.39 -7.32
N LEU A 73 5.05 7.37 -7.75
CA LEU A 73 5.61 6.31 -8.59
C LEU A 73 6.04 6.85 -9.96
N ALA A 74 5.26 7.77 -10.53
CA ALA A 74 5.64 8.41 -11.79
C ALA A 74 6.95 9.19 -11.66
N LYS A 75 7.13 9.95 -10.57
CA LYS A 75 8.38 10.67 -10.29
C LYS A 75 9.54 9.72 -10.11
N MET A 76 9.36 8.62 -9.42
CA MET A 76 10.42 7.63 -9.22
C MET A 76 10.86 7.01 -10.55
N ARG A 77 9.91 6.69 -11.42
CA ARG A 77 10.21 6.15 -12.75
C ARG A 77 11.01 7.14 -13.59
N GLN A 78 10.65 8.43 -13.52
CA GLN A 78 11.39 9.47 -14.23
C GLN A 78 12.82 9.59 -13.73
N ARG A 79 13.03 9.52 -12.43
CA ARG A 79 14.38 9.57 -11.83
C ARG A 79 15.22 8.38 -12.27
N GLU A 80 14.66 7.19 -12.28
CA GLU A 80 15.36 5.99 -12.73
C GLU A 80 15.73 6.09 -14.21
N ALA A 81 14.81 6.53 -15.05
CA ALA A 81 15.07 6.71 -16.47
C ALA A 81 16.17 7.75 -16.72
N ALA A 82 16.13 8.88 -16.01
CA ALA A 82 17.16 9.93 -16.10
C ALA A 82 18.51 9.40 -15.63
N SER A 83 18.56 8.65 -14.55
CA SER A 83 19.79 8.06 -14.03
C SER A 83 20.42 7.07 -15.02
N LYS A 84 19.61 6.26 -15.67
CA LYS A 84 20.08 5.32 -16.68
C LYS A 84 20.60 6.01 -17.92
N ARG A 85 20.00 7.16 -18.31
CA ARG A 85 20.42 7.91 -19.49
C ARG A 85 21.73 8.69 -19.29
N SER A 86 22.06 9.01 -18.05
CA SER A 86 23.25 9.78 -17.75
C SER A 86 24.55 8.97 -17.67
N ARG A 87 24.48 7.68 -18.01
CA ARG A 87 25.65 6.80 -18.05
C ARG A 87 26.15 6.54 -19.47
#